data_f417da05c66f8d8ae2a373c82a793483
#
_entry.id   f417da05c66f8d8ae2a373c82a793483
#
_cell.length_a   1.000
_cell.length_b   1.000
_cell.length_c   1.000
_cell.angle_alpha   90.00
_cell.angle_beta   90.00
_cell.angle_gamma   90.00
#
_symmetry.space_group_name_H-M   'P 1'
#
loop_
_entity.id
_entity.type
_entity.pdbx_description
1 polymer ?
#
loop_
_entity_poly.entity_id
_entity_poly.type
_entity_poly.pdbx_seq_one_letter_code
_entity_poly.pdbx_strand_id
1 'polypeptide(L)'
;MISSRLKTLTPLAFALMVLAGCASKPVAEEVQVPSAEVYAKSLADADALSAAGNQEAAVSAYRKIAIDNPTKPDPWVKVAQIDFAQGHYSQAIVSAEETLKRDPSNRQAKSITAVGGLRLAVRSLE
;
A
#
# COMPACT_ATOMS: atom_id res chain seq x y z
N MET A 1 -27.78 -28.47 -80.90
CA MET A 1 -29.01 -27.68 -80.94
C MET A 1 -29.46 -27.38 -79.55
N ILE A 2 -29.53 -26.12 -79.27
CA ILE A 2 -30.44 -25.50 -78.29
C ILE A 2 -30.08 -25.71 -76.81
N SER A 3 -29.42 -24.77 -76.28
CA SER A 3 -29.92 -23.60 -75.52
C SER A 3 -30.63 -23.96 -74.27
N SER A 4 -30.09 -23.60 -73.11
CA SER A 4 -30.74 -22.49 -72.48
C SER A 4 -30.36 -22.26 -71.03
N ARG A 5 -29.87 -21.14 -70.86
CA ARG A 5 -30.22 -20.24 -69.78
C ARG A 5 -29.95 -20.68 -68.36
N LEU A 6 -28.82 -20.42 -68.09
CA LEU A 6 -28.29 -19.97 -66.82
C LEU A 6 -29.14 -18.85 -66.25
N LYS A 7 -29.76 -19.08 -65.19
CA LYS A 7 -30.28 -18.03 -64.31
C LYS A 7 -29.41 -17.92 -63.09
N THR A 8 -28.66 -16.84 -63.10
CA THR A 8 -27.90 -16.35 -61.96
C THR A 8 -28.79 -16.10 -60.79
N LEU A 9 -28.62 -16.88 -59.74
CA LEU A 9 -29.07 -16.49 -58.41
C LEU A 9 -27.86 -16.04 -57.62
N THR A 10 -27.77 -14.78 -57.42
CA THR A 10 -26.85 -14.16 -56.47
C THR A 10 -27.36 -14.43 -55.05
N PRO A 11 -26.60 -15.10 -54.22
CA PRO A 11 -26.92 -15.06 -52.78
C PRO A 11 -26.37 -13.77 -52.18
N LEU A 12 -27.29 -12.99 -51.70
CA LEU A 12 -27.08 -11.84 -50.86
C LEU A 12 -26.30 -12.29 -49.61
N ALA A 13 -25.00 -12.02 -49.60
CA ALA A 13 -24.18 -12.26 -48.42
C ALA A 13 -24.56 -11.25 -47.31
N PHE A 14 -25.33 -11.72 -46.40
CA PHE A 14 -25.65 -10.98 -45.17
C PHE A 14 -24.41 -11.01 -44.29
N ALA A 15 -23.62 -9.95 -44.38
CA ALA A 15 -22.47 -9.75 -43.51
C ALA A 15 -22.97 -9.46 -42.08
N LEU A 16 -22.97 -10.50 -41.27
CA LEU A 16 -23.19 -10.37 -39.83
C LEU A 16 -21.92 -9.77 -39.23
N MET A 17 -21.93 -8.47 -39.02
CA MET A 17 -20.88 -7.73 -38.33
C MET A 17 -20.99 -8.05 -36.84
N VAL A 18 -20.22 -9.05 -36.40
CA VAL A 18 -20.05 -9.34 -34.96
C VAL A 18 -19.22 -8.20 -34.40
N LEU A 19 -19.86 -7.26 -33.74
CA LEU A 19 -19.20 -6.34 -32.83
C LEU A 19 -18.66 -7.14 -31.66
N ALA A 20 -17.42 -7.59 -31.76
CA ALA A 20 -16.67 -8.05 -30.61
C ALA A 20 -16.42 -6.83 -29.72
N GLY A 21 -17.34 -6.60 -28.79
CA GLY A 21 -17.15 -5.67 -27.71
C GLY A 21 -15.95 -6.15 -26.90
N CYS A 22 -14.85 -5.42 -26.95
CA CYS A 22 -13.77 -5.54 -25.99
C CYS A 22 -14.32 -5.19 -24.62
N ALA A 23 -14.82 -6.17 -23.89
CA ALA A 23 -15.00 -6.07 -22.46
C ALA A 23 -13.63 -6.04 -21.84
N SER A 24 -13.04 -4.86 -21.74
CA SER A 24 -11.91 -4.62 -20.85
C SER A 24 -12.40 -4.89 -19.44
N LYS A 25 -12.11 -6.08 -18.92
CA LYS A 25 -12.23 -6.34 -17.49
C LYS A 25 -11.34 -5.31 -16.81
N PRO A 26 -11.84 -4.53 -15.83
CA PRO A 26 -10.95 -3.76 -15.00
C PRO A 26 -10.00 -4.79 -14.35
N VAL A 27 -8.74 -4.73 -14.71
CA VAL A 27 -7.69 -5.40 -13.96
C VAL A 27 -7.68 -4.67 -12.63
N ALA A 28 -8.41 -5.20 -11.66
CA ALA A 28 -8.15 -4.86 -10.28
C ALA A 28 -6.70 -5.26 -10.06
N GLU A 29 -5.83 -4.28 -9.92
CA GLU A 29 -4.46 -4.48 -9.51
C GLU A 29 -4.54 -5.14 -8.13
N GLU A 30 -4.41 -6.45 -8.14
CA GLU A 30 -4.41 -7.26 -6.94
C GLU A 30 -3.14 -6.89 -6.20
N VAL A 31 -3.27 -6.03 -5.19
CA VAL A 31 -2.17 -5.68 -4.30
C VAL A 31 -1.69 -6.99 -3.70
N GLN A 32 -0.61 -7.53 -4.25
CA GLN A 32 -0.01 -8.76 -3.76
C GLN A 32 0.61 -8.47 -2.40
N VAL A 33 -0.14 -8.76 -1.34
CA VAL A 33 0.38 -8.68 0.03
C VAL A 33 1.50 -9.71 0.16
N PRO A 34 2.71 -9.29 0.55
CA PRO A 34 3.82 -10.20 0.73
C PRO A 34 3.48 -11.36 1.67
N SER A 35 4.09 -12.53 1.44
CA SER A 35 3.90 -13.66 2.34
C SER A 35 4.36 -13.33 3.76
N ALA A 36 3.83 -14.06 4.74
CA ALA A 36 4.21 -13.84 6.16
C ALA A 36 5.72 -13.94 6.39
N GLU A 37 6.40 -14.82 5.64
CA GLU A 37 7.86 -14.98 5.72
C GLU A 37 8.60 -13.76 5.17
N VAL A 38 8.16 -13.24 4.02
CA VAL A 38 8.73 -12.02 3.42
C VAL A 38 8.52 -10.82 4.35
N TYR A 39 7.33 -10.70 4.93
CA TYR A 39 7.04 -9.65 5.91
C TYR A 39 7.96 -9.75 7.13
N ALA A 40 8.09 -10.93 7.74
CA ALA A 40 8.92 -11.14 8.92
C ALA A 40 10.40 -10.84 8.62
N LYS A 41 10.90 -11.30 7.47
CA LYS A 41 12.26 -11.01 7.03
C LYS A 41 12.49 -9.51 6.84
N SER A 42 11.59 -8.82 6.16
CA SER A 42 11.70 -7.38 5.92
C SER A 42 11.71 -6.58 7.21
N LEU A 43 10.89 -6.98 8.21
CA LEU A 43 10.93 -6.37 9.55
C LEU A 43 12.28 -6.60 10.23
N ALA A 44 12.80 -7.83 10.19
CA ALA A 44 14.10 -8.15 10.79
C ALA A 44 15.24 -7.36 10.15
N ASP A 45 15.22 -7.20 8.83
CA ASP A 45 16.22 -6.40 8.10
C ASP A 45 16.13 -4.91 8.52
N ALA A 46 14.94 -4.36 8.68
CA ALA A 46 14.73 -2.99 9.14
C ALA A 46 15.12 -2.82 10.63
N ASP A 47 14.82 -3.80 11.49
CA ASP A 47 15.26 -3.82 12.88
C ASP A 47 16.79 -3.83 12.99
N ALA A 48 17.48 -4.56 12.11
CA ALA A 48 18.93 -4.58 12.05
C ALA A 48 19.53 -3.21 11.66
N LEU A 49 18.92 -2.50 10.73
CA LEU A 49 19.31 -1.12 10.38
C LEU A 49 19.17 -0.18 11.58
N SER A 50 18.06 -0.28 12.31
CA SER A 50 17.81 0.50 13.51
C SER A 50 18.82 0.20 14.61
N ALA A 51 19.12 -1.08 14.84
CA ALA A 51 20.10 -1.53 15.83
C ALA A 51 21.52 -1.07 15.49
N ALA A 52 21.85 -0.97 14.21
CA ALA A 52 23.12 -0.42 13.74
C ALA A 52 23.21 1.12 13.84
N GLY A 53 22.17 1.80 14.33
CA GLY A 53 22.12 3.25 14.43
C GLY A 53 21.77 3.97 13.14
N ASN A 54 21.48 3.23 12.06
CA ASN A 54 21.09 3.80 10.77
C ASN A 54 19.59 4.10 10.73
N GLN A 55 19.18 5.09 11.53
CA GLN A 55 17.77 5.38 11.80
C GLN A 55 17.02 5.85 10.55
N GLU A 56 17.64 6.64 9.68
CA GLU A 56 17.02 7.13 8.45
C GLU A 56 16.69 5.99 7.49
N ALA A 57 17.65 5.06 7.29
CA ALA A 57 17.44 3.88 6.46
C ALA A 57 16.38 2.94 7.09
N ALA A 58 16.38 2.78 8.42
CA ALA A 58 15.38 2.00 9.12
C ALA A 58 13.96 2.58 8.93
N VAL A 59 13.79 3.88 9.10
CA VAL A 59 12.50 4.56 8.86
C VAL A 59 12.04 4.37 7.43
N SER A 60 12.93 4.52 6.46
CA SER A 60 12.61 4.29 5.05
C SER A 60 12.16 2.85 4.78
N ALA A 61 12.88 1.87 5.36
CA ALA A 61 12.54 0.45 5.25
C ALA A 61 11.18 0.14 5.88
N TYR A 62 10.92 0.61 7.11
CA TYR A 62 9.63 0.40 7.77
C TYR A 62 8.47 1.03 7.00
N ARG A 63 8.65 2.23 6.44
CA ARG A 63 7.60 2.87 5.62
C ARG A 63 7.29 2.06 4.38
N LYS A 64 8.31 1.51 3.72
CA LYS A 64 8.09 0.61 2.59
C LYS A 64 7.31 -0.64 3.01
N ILE A 65 7.70 -1.28 4.12
CA ILE A 65 6.99 -2.45 4.66
C ILE A 65 5.53 -2.11 4.98
N ALA A 66 5.27 -0.91 5.54
CA ALA A 66 3.92 -0.45 5.86
C ALA A 66 3.04 -0.26 4.63
N ILE A 67 3.62 0.22 3.52
CA ILE A 67 2.92 0.38 2.24
C ILE A 67 2.61 -0.99 1.64
N ASP A 68 3.58 -1.90 1.65
CA ASP A 68 3.43 -3.26 1.11
C ASP A 68 2.47 -4.12 1.96
N ASN A 69 2.25 -3.74 3.23
CA ASN A 69 1.43 -4.47 4.20
C ASN A 69 0.45 -3.53 4.91
N PRO A 70 -0.57 -3.00 4.21
CA PRO A 70 -1.38 -1.87 4.69
C PRO A 70 -2.22 -2.14 5.94
N THR A 71 -2.43 -3.41 6.29
CA THR A 71 -3.20 -3.81 7.47
C THR A 71 -2.36 -4.01 8.74
N LYS A 72 -1.04 -4.00 8.61
CA LYS A 72 -0.12 -4.28 9.72
C LYS A 72 0.22 -3.00 10.50
N PRO A 73 0.07 -2.99 11.84
CA PRO A 73 0.43 -1.84 12.68
C PRO A 73 1.93 -1.75 12.97
N ASP A 74 2.65 -2.90 12.99
CA ASP A 74 4.03 -2.97 13.48
C ASP A 74 5.01 -2.02 12.80
N PRO A 75 5.04 -1.88 11.47
CA PRO A 75 5.99 -0.97 10.83
C PRO A 75 5.74 0.48 11.22
N TRP A 76 4.47 0.87 11.37
CA TRP A 76 4.11 2.23 11.75
C TRP A 76 4.53 2.59 13.16
N VAL A 77 4.35 1.67 14.13
CA VAL A 77 4.78 1.93 15.51
C VAL A 77 6.31 2.03 15.60
N LYS A 78 7.05 1.27 14.79
CA LYS A 78 8.52 1.38 14.70
C LYS A 78 8.96 2.75 14.19
N VAL A 79 8.33 3.25 13.13
CA VAL A 79 8.59 4.62 12.63
C VAL A 79 8.29 5.64 13.72
N ALA A 80 7.13 5.52 14.39
CA ALA A 80 6.74 6.44 15.46
C ALA A 80 7.76 6.47 16.61
N GLN A 81 8.31 5.31 16.98
CA GLN A 81 9.35 5.20 18.02
C GLN A 81 10.63 5.94 17.65
N ILE A 82 11.11 5.75 16.42
CA ILE A 82 12.35 6.36 15.94
C ILE A 82 12.16 7.89 15.85
N ASP A 83 11.08 8.35 15.22
CA ASP A 83 10.78 9.77 15.09
C ASP A 83 10.65 10.44 16.47
N PHE A 84 9.99 9.76 17.44
CA PHE A 84 9.87 10.27 18.80
C PHE A 84 11.22 10.37 19.50
N ALA A 85 12.07 9.37 19.39
CA ALA A 85 13.40 9.36 19.99
C ALA A 85 14.30 10.46 19.41
N GLN A 86 14.11 10.82 18.14
CA GLN A 86 14.82 11.89 17.45
C GLN A 86 14.22 13.29 17.74
N GLY A 87 13.13 13.38 18.48
CA GLY A 87 12.44 14.64 18.75
C GLY A 87 11.56 15.14 17.61
N HIS A 88 11.32 14.32 16.60
CA HIS A 88 10.41 14.60 15.49
C HIS A 88 8.95 14.31 15.89
N TYR A 89 8.48 15.01 16.92
CA TYR A 89 7.22 14.69 17.58
C TYR A 89 6.00 14.74 16.65
N SER A 90 5.97 15.66 15.69
CA SER A 90 4.87 15.74 14.72
C SER A 90 4.78 14.48 13.85
N GLN A 91 5.92 14.04 13.32
CA GLN A 91 6.02 12.83 12.51
C GLN A 91 5.72 11.57 13.34
N ALA A 92 6.21 11.53 14.58
CA ALA A 92 5.94 10.45 15.51
C ALA A 92 4.44 10.29 15.78
N ILE A 93 3.71 11.40 15.98
CA ILE A 93 2.27 11.39 16.18
C ILE A 93 1.56 10.84 14.94
N VAL A 94 1.89 11.33 13.75
CA VAL A 94 1.29 10.84 12.49
C VAL A 94 1.46 9.32 12.34
N SER A 95 2.66 8.80 12.58
CA SER A 95 2.94 7.37 12.49
C SER A 95 2.24 6.57 13.60
N ALA A 96 2.11 7.14 14.80
CA ALA A 96 1.36 6.54 15.90
C ALA A 96 -0.15 6.46 15.58
N GLU A 97 -0.71 7.49 14.95
CA GLU A 97 -2.11 7.49 14.50
C GLU A 97 -2.34 6.43 13.41
N GLU A 98 -1.40 6.25 12.47
CA GLU A 98 -1.46 5.15 11.50
C GLU A 98 -1.43 3.77 12.17
N THR A 99 -0.68 3.64 13.27
CA THR A 99 -0.71 2.44 14.11
C THR A 99 -2.10 2.24 14.72
N LEU A 100 -2.67 3.28 15.33
CA LEU A 100 -3.96 3.21 16.04
C LEU A 100 -5.15 2.96 15.11
N LYS A 101 -5.07 3.36 13.84
CA LYS A 101 -6.09 2.98 12.85
C LYS A 101 -6.17 1.48 12.63
N ARG A 102 -5.06 0.76 12.79
CA ARG A 102 -4.93 -0.69 12.58
C ARG A 102 -5.06 -1.49 13.87
N ASP A 103 -4.52 -0.95 14.95
CA ASP A 103 -4.59 -1.50 16.30
C ASP A 103 -4.94 -0.39 17.30
N PRO A 104 -6.25 -0.14 17.54
CA PRO A 104 -6.70 0.88 18.49
C PRO A 104 -6.28 0.59 19.94
N SER A 105 -5.83 -0.63 20.24
CA SER A 105 -5.38 -1.03 21.58
C SER A 105 -3.90 -0.77 21.83
N ASN A 106 -3.13 -0.41 20.81
CA ASN A 106 -1.69 -0.24 20.87
C ASN A 106 -1.28 0.82 21.90
N ARG A 107 -0.79 0.36 23.05
CA ARG A 107 -0.43 1.24 24.17
C ARG A 107 0.73 2.15 23.86
N GLN A 108 1.69 1.69 23.04
CA GLN A 108 2.86 2.46 22.68
C GLN A 108 2.50 3.64 21.76
N ALA A 109 1.67 3.39 20.76
CA ALA A 109 1.15 4.44 19.89
C ALA A 109 0.35 5.48 20.68
N LYS A 110 -0.51 5.05 21.61
CA LYS A 110 -1.23 5.97 22.52
C LYS A 110 -0.27 6.85 23.34
N SER A 111 0.78 6.23 23.90
CA SER A 111 1.78 6.95 24.68
C SER A 111 2.53 7.97 23.84
N ILE A 112 2.96 7.59 22.62
CA ILE A 112 3.66 8.49 21.70
C ILE A 112 2.76 9.66 21.31
N THR A 113 1.50 9.44 20.99
CA THR A 113 0.55 10.51 20.68
C THR A 113 0.37 11.48 21.85
N ALA A 114 0.16 10.96 23.05
CA ALA A 114 -0.07 11.78 24.23
C ALA A 114 1.18 12.60 24.62
N VAL A 115 2.33 11.93 24.75
CA VAL A 115 3.57 12.60 25.19
C VAL A 115 4.14 13.47 24.07
N GLY A 116 4.04 13.04 22.81
CA GLY A 116 4.44 13.83 21.64
C GLY A 116 3.65 15.14 21.54
N GLY A 117 2.33 15.08 21.76
CA GLY A 117 1.47 16.26 21.79
C GLY A 117 1.87 17.23 22.90
N LEU A 118 2.17 16.71 24.10
CA LEU A 118 2.67 17.54 25.20
C LEU A 118 4.01 18.19 24.87
N ARG A 119 4.94 17.46 24.25
CA ARG A 119 6.24 17.99 23.83
C ARG A 119 6.11 19.10 22.79
N LEU A 120 5.19 18.94 21.84
CA LEU A 120 4.90 20.00 20.87
C LEU A 120 4.31 21.26 21.53
N ALA A 121 3.37 21.08 22.47
CA ALA A 121 2.78 22.19 23.20
C ALA A 121 3.84 22.97 24.00
N VAL A 122 4.74 22.28 24.70
CA VAL A 122 5.84 22.92 25.43
C VAL A 122 6.74 23.69 24.47
N ARG A 123 7.16 23.09 23.35
CA ARG A 123 8.03 23.76 22.37
C ARG A 123 7.40 25.00 21.75
N SER A 124 6.08 25.06 21.65
CA SER A 124 5.39 26.25 21.11
C SER A 124 5.32 27.43 22.07
N LEU A 125 5.72 27.24 23.32
CA LEU A 125 5.76 28.30 24.37
C LEU A 125 7.16 28.90 24.58
N GLU A 126 8.19 28.34 23.93
CA GLU A 126 9.58 28.80 23.96
C GLU A 126 9.85 29.80 22.82
#